data_b6ee2ad5dabf574cbeba8e923302ac3e
#
_entry.id   b6ee2ad5dabf574cbeba8e923302ac3e
#
_cell.length_a   1.000
_cell.length_b   1.000
_cell.length_c   1.000
_cell.angle_alpha   90.00
_cell.angle_beta   90.00
_cell.angle_gamma   90.00
#
_symmetry.space_group_name_H-M   'P 1'
#
loop_
_entity.id
_entity.type
_entity.pdbx_description
1 polymer ?
#
loop_
_entity_poly.entity_id
_entity_poly.type
_entity_poly.pdbx_seq_one_letter_code
_entity_poly.pdbx_strand_id
1 'polypeptide(L)'
;MKIAVVGTGYVGLVTGTCFAETGNDVTCVDIDKVKVEKMRNGEVPIYEPHLDVLFHRNIKANRLKFTTDLGEAIVDAQIIFLALPTPPGEDGSADLSYILGVADQLGDMITDYKVIVDKSTVPVGTAEKVIAAVAKNATVDFDVVSNPEFLREGFAVDDFLKPDRVVIGTNSEKAREVMNELYKPFVRQGNPIIFMDEKSAELTKYAANSFLATKITFMNEIANYCELIGADVDSVRRGMGTDTRIGNRFLFPGIGYGGSCFPKDVQALVKSGKEVDFNFEIIDSVMDVNHRQKLTLAEKVKKYFGEDLSGKKLALWGLAFKPDTDDIREAPALYMIDELTKAGAEICAFDPEAMPNVKEVKGDVISYAKNQYEALEDADALLIATEWSVFRTPDFEKVEKGMKEKVVFDGRNLYDLKDMEKRGYYYESIGRLTVK
;
A
#
# COMPACT_ATOMS: atom_id res chain seq x y z
N MET A 1 -2.08 2.18 29.13
CA MET A 1 -1.19 3.33 28.92
C MET A 1 -1.98 4.48 28.32
N LYS A 2 -1.53 5.75 28.45
CA LYS A 2 -2.08 6.89 27.73
C LYS A 2 -1.19 7.20 26.52
N ILE A 3 -1.77 7.28 25.34
CA ILE A 3 -1.06 7.37 24.05
C ILE A 3 -1.65 8.51 23.23
N ALA A 4 -0.79 9.35 22.66
CA ALA A 4 -1.16 10.27 21.61
C ALA A 4 -0.71 9.73 20.23
N VAL A 5 -1.55 9.84 19.21
CA VAL A 5 -1.20 9.50 17.83
C VAL A 5 -1.41 10.74 16.97
N VAL A 6 -0.32 11.31 16.46
CA VAL A 6 -0.34 12.53 15.66
C VAL A 6 -0.36 12.17 14.17
N GLY A 7 -1.42 12.57 13.51
CA GLY A 7 -1.79 12.15 12.15
C GLY A 7 -2.82 11.03 12.16
N THR A 8 -3.94 11.22 11.47
CA THR A 8 -5.02 10.24 11.31
C THR A 8 -5.15 9.78 9.85
N GLY A 9 -4.02 9.71 9.16
CA GLY A 9 -3.91 8.99 7.90
C GLY A 9 -4.12 7.50 8.13
N TYR A 10 -3.89 6.70 7.09
CA TYR A 10 -4.08 5.26 7.14
C TYR A 10 -3.35 4.61 8.33
N VAL A 11 -2.03 4.83 8.43
CA VAL A 11 -1.19 4.26 9.50
C VAL A 11 -1.62 4.75 10.88
N GLY A 12 -1.86 6.05 11.04
CA GLY A 12 -2.17 6.61 12.36
C GLY A 12 -3.53 6.17 12.89
N LEU A 13 -4.56 6.14 12.04
CA LEU A 13 -5.90 5.74 12.47
C LEU A 13 -5.97 4.24 12.83
N VAL A 14 -5.33 3.38 12.03
CA VAL A 14 -5.21 1.94 12.35
C VAL A 14 -4.42 1.76 13.65
N THR A 15 -3.28 2.43 13.79
CA THR A 15 -2.43 2.37 14.99
C THR A 15 -3.21 2.77 16.25
N GLY A 16 -3.86 3.94 16.21
CA GLY A 16 -4.63 4.45 17.35
C GLY A 16 -5.79 3.54 17.75
N THR A 17 -6.54 3.06 16.75
CA THR A 17 -7.67 2.15 16.95
C THR A 17 -7.23 0.81 17.54
N CYS A 18 -6.15 0.22 17.01
CA CYS A 18 -5.64 -1.07 17.50
C CYS A 18 -4.99 -0.97 18.89
N PHE A 19 -4.34 0.15 19.23
CA PHE A 19 -3.88 0.36 20.61
C PHE A 19 -5.06 0.53 21.59
N ALA A 20 -6.09 1.25 21.20
CA ALA A 20 -7.30 1.38 22.02
C ALA A 20 -7.97 0.02 22.25
N GLU A 21 -7.95 -0.88 21.26
CA GLU A 21 -8.52 -2.22 21.33
C GLU A 21 -7.82 -3.09 22.40
N THR A 22 -6.55 -2.87 22.65
CA THR A 22 -5.81 -3.58 23.72
C THR A 22 -5.93 -2.91 25.10
N GLY A 23 -6.83 -1.94 25.27
CA GLY A 23 -7.15 -1.33 26.56
C GLY A 23 -6.35 -0.07 26.90
N ASN A 24 -5.65 0.52 25.93
CA ASN A 24 -4.99 1.80 26.12
C ASN A 24 -5.97 2.96 25.93
N ASP A 25 -5.73 4.08 26.60
CA ASP A 25 -6.41 5.35 26.37
C ASP A 25 -5.67 6.10 25.26
N VAL A 26 -6.29 6.25 24.10
CA VAL A 26 -5.67 6.80 22.90
C VAL A 26 -6.37 8.09 22.48
N THR A 27 -5.61 9.15 22.27
CA THR A 27 -6.07 10.39 21.65
C THR A 27 -5.36 10.59 20.30
N CYS A 28 -6.12 10.56 19.22
CA CYS A 28 -5.62 10.83 17.87
C CYS A 28 -5.76 12.33 17.56
N VAL A 29 -4.72 12.89 16.94
CA VAL A 29 -4.64 14.32 16.57
C VAL A 29 -4.58 14.46 15.06
N ASP A 30 -5.38 15.34 14.49
CA ASP A 30 -5.26 15.76 13.09
C ASP A 30 -5.54 17.25 12.96
N ILE A 31 -4.85 17.92 12.06
CA ILE A 31 -5.06 19.36 11.79
C ILE A 31 -6.37 19.64 11.04
N ASP A 32 -6.91 18.65 10.34
CA ASP A 32 -8.15 18.76 9.57
C ASP A 32 -9.37 18.68 10.51
N LYS A 33 -9.96 19.85 10.77
CA LYS A 33 -11.14 19.98 11.63
C LYS A 33 -12.34 19.20 11.14
N VAL A 34 -12.53 19.15 9.81
CA VAL A 34 -13.68 18.42 9.21
C VAL A 34 -13.52 16.93 9.42
N LYS A 35 -12.32 16.42 9.20
CA LYS A 35 -11.98 15.01 9.42
C LYS A 35 -12.11 14.60 10.88
N VAL A 36 -11.60 15.43 11.80
CA VAL A 36 -11.72 15.20 13.25
C VAL A 36 -13.19 15.18 13.67
N GLU A 37 -14.02 16.08 13.18
CA GLU A 37 -15.45 16.11 13.49
C GLU A 37 -16.19 14.88 12.95
N LYS A 38 -15.89 14.44 11.75
CA LYS A 38 -16.39 13.17 11.20
C LYS A 38 -16.04 11.99 12.11
N MET A 39 -14.78 11.88 12.51
CA MET A 39 -14.35 10.79 13.40
C MET A 39 -15.02 10.85 14.78
N ARG A 40 -15.23 12.04 15.35
CA ARG A 40 -16.00 12.23 16.61
C ARG A 40 -17.45 11.77 16.45
N ASN A 41 -18.04 11.96 15.28
CA ASN A 41 -19.40 11.52 14.95
C ASN A 41 -19.49 10.03 14.57
N GLY A 42 -18.37 9.31 14.59
CA GLY A 42 -18.32 7.88 14.29
C GLY A 42 -18.07 7.55 12.82
N GLU A 43 -17.74 8.51 11.96
CA GLU A 43 -17.38 8.23 10.57
C GLU A 43 -15.92 7.82 10.48
N VAL A 44 -15.64 6.68 9.84
CA VAL A 44 -14.28 6.20 9.55
C VAL A 44 -13.84 6.78 8.21
N PRO A 45 -12.80 7.66 8.17
CA PRO A 45 -12.45 8.40 6.96
C PRO A 45 -11.55 7.62 5.97
N ILE A 46 -11.32 6.35 6.19
CA ILE A 46 -10.50 5.47 5.34
C ILE A 46 -11.20 4.15 5.12
N TYR A 47 -10.98 3.53 3.97
CA TYR A 47 -11.43 2.17 3.72
C TYR A 47 -10.37 1.16 4.23
N GLU A 48 -10.73 0.39 5.24
CA GLU A 48 -9.94 -0.74 5.75
C GLU A 48 -10.88 -1.78 6.37
N PRO A 49 -10.86 -3.02 5.89
CA PRO A 49 -11.69 -4.09 6.45
C PRO A 49 -11.52 -4.24 7.97
N HIS A 50 -12.64 -4.43 8.67
CA HIS A 50 -12.71 -4.63 10.14
C HIS A 50 -12.34 -3.41 11.00
N LEU A 51 -11.85 -2.32 10.44
CA LEU A 51 -11.48 -1.12 11.21
C LEU A 51 -12.70 -0.47 11.85
N ASP A 52 -13.81 -0.38 11.13
CA ASP A 52 -15.07 0.23 11.55
C ASP A 52 -15.59 -0.38 12.85
N VAL A 53 -15.57 -1.69 12.97
CA VAL A 53 -16.03 -2.42 14.15
C VAL A 53 -15.19 -2.08 15.38
N LEU A 54 -13.86 -2.05 15.25
CA LEU A 54 -12.95 -1.70 16.33
C LEU A 54 -13.06 -0.22 16.69
N PHE A 55 -13.15 0.63 15.72
CA PHE A 55 -13.29 2.08 15.85
C PHE A 55 -14.51 2.43 16.70
N HIS A 56 -15.71 1.98 16.30
CA HIS A 56 -16.94 2.26 17.04
C HIS A 56 -16.93 1.67 18.45
N ARG A 57 -16.41 0.46 18.61
CA ARG A 57 -16.30 -0.20 19.92
C ARG A 57 -15.45 0.61 20.89
N ASN A 58 -14.33 1.15 20.43
CA ASN A 58 -13.40 1.88 21.27
C ASN A 58 -13.84 3.34 21.55
N ILE A 59 -14.54 3.98 20.62
CA ILE A 59 -15.24 5.24 20.91
C ILE A 59 -16.29 5.02 22.00
N LYS A 60 -17.14 4.01 21.86
CA LYS A 60 -18.18 3.69 22.87
C LYS A 60 -17.59 3.36 24.24
N ALA A 61 -16.42 2.73 24.28
CA ALA A 61 -15.69 2.43 25.50
C ALA A 61 -14.89 3.63 26.05
N ASN A 62 -14.94 4.79 25.41
CA ASN A 62 -14.21 6.01 25.75
C ASN A 62 -12.68 5.84 25.79
N ARG A 63 -12.14 4.89 25.03
CA ARG A 63 -10.71 4.61 24.89
C ARG A 63 -10.08 5.24 23.65
N LEU A 64 -10.87 5.62 22.66
CA LEU A 64 -10.42 6.27 21.42
C LEU A 64 -11.08 7.65 21.32
N LYS A 65 -10.26 8.69 21.24
CA LYS A 65 -10.68 10.10 21.18
C LYS A 65 -9.97 10.80 20.03
N PHE A 66 -10.56 11.92 19.58
CA PHE A 66 -10.03 12.71 18.47
C PHE A 66 -10.02 14.19 18.82
N THR A 67 -8.92 14.88 18.49
CA THR A 67 -8.78 16.32 18.74
C THR A 67 -7.97 16.98 17.64
N THR A 68 -8.13 18.29 17.50
CA THR A 68 -7.24 19.12 16.67
C THR A 68 -6.16 19.82 17.52
N ASP A 69 -6.19 19.65 18.83
CA ASP A 69 -5.25 20.27 19.78
C ASP A 69 -4.17 19.29 20.20
N LEU A 70 -2.94 19.54 19.74
CA LEU A 70 -1.78 18.73 20.07
C LEU A 70 -1.49 18.75 21.60
N GLY A 71 -1.59 19.95 22.23
CA GLY A 71 -1.33 20.11 23.66
C GLY A 71 -2.29 19.28 24.51
N GLU A 72 -3.59 19.31 24.18
CA GLU A 72 -4.60 18.47 24.86
C GLU A 72 -4.26 16.97 24.77
N ALA A 73 -3.81 16.52 23.61
CA ALA A 73 -3.54 15.10 23.40
C ALA A 73 -2.31 14.58 24.14
N ILE A 74 -1.27 15.42 24.25
CA ILE A 74 0.04 14.99 24.77
C ILE A 74 0.22 15.22 26.27
N VAL A 75 -0.61 16.07 26.90
CA VAL A 75 -0.42 16.46 28.32
C VAL A 75 -0.30 15.25 29.24
N ASP A 76 -1.17 14.27 29.08
CA ASP A 76 -1.19 13.05 29.88
C ASP A 76 -0.55 11.84 29.16
N ALA A 77 -0.19 11.97 27.89
CA ALA A 77 0.34 10.86 27.12
C ALA A 77 1.76 10.50 27.57
N GLN A 78 2.01 9.22 27.78
CA GLN A 78 3.34 8.67 28.03
C GLN A 78 4.10 8.45 26.74
N ILE A 79 3.38 8.11 25.68
CA ILE A 79 3.93 7.78 24.34
C ILE A 79 3.24 8.64 23.31
N ILE A 80 4.01 9.24 22.43
CA ILE A 80 3.53 10.09 21.33
C ILE A 80 3.98 9.48 20.01
N PHE A 81 3.06 8.91 19.22
CA PHE A 81 3.33 8.39 17.90
C PHE A 81 3.21 9.48 16.84
N LEU A 82 4.24 9.63 16.01
CA LEU A 82 4.25 10.46 14.83
C LEU A 82 3.88 9.59 13.62
N ALA A 83 2.63 9.66 13.17
CA ALA A 83 2.09 8.95 12.01
C ALA A 83 1.72 9.95 10.91
N LEU A 84 2.68 10.83 10.60
CA LEU A 84 2.52 11.96 9.70
C LEU A 84 2.89 11.60 8.25
N PRO A 85 2.32 12.29 7.25
CA PRO A 85 2.66 12.04 5.86
C PRO A 85 4.13 12.36 5.57
N THR A 86 4.75 11.54 4.71
CA THR A 86 6.08 11.75 4.16
C THR A 86 6.00 11.69 2.63
N PRO A 87 5.37 12.71 1.99
CA PRO A 87 5.20 12.69 0.55
C PRO A 87 6.54 12.74 -0.16
N PRO A 88 6.65 12.18 -1.37
CA PRO A 88 7.85 12.33 -2.17
C PRO A 88 8.03 13.78 -2.62
N GLY A 89 9.23 14.32 -2.47
CA GLY A 89 9.65 15.56 -3.10
C GLY A 89 9.80 15.40 -4.62
N GLU A 90 9.94 16.51 -5.35
CA GLU A 90 10.15 16.50 -6.81
C GLU A 90 11.41 15.71 -7.21
N ASP A 91 12.39 15.62 -6.35
CA ASP A 91 13.64 14.91 -6.56
C ASP A 91 13.62 13.45 -6.05
N GLY A 92 12.47 12.96 -5.56
CA GLY A 92 12.28 11.62 -5.00
C GLY A 92 12.69 11.46 -3.54
N SER A 93 13.16 12.53 -2.87
CA SER A 93 13.39 12.54 -1.42
C SER A 93 12.06 12.48 -0.65
N ALA A 94 12.09 12.06 0.63
CA ALA A 94 10.92 12.15 1.49
C ALA A 94 10.85 13.54 2.15
N ASP A 95 9.70 14.21 2.05
CA ASP A 95 9.47 15.47 2.76
C ASP A 95 9.21 15.20 4.25
N LEU A 96 10.13 15.67 5.10
CA LEU A 96 10.06 15.55 6.55
C LEU A 96 9.47 16.77 7.26
N SER A 97 9.02 17.79 6.52
CA SER A 97 8.56 19.06 7.10
C SER A 97 7.44 18.89 8.12
N TYR A 98 6.52 17.97 7.87
CA TYR A 98 5.42 17.66 8.81
C TYR A 98 5.93 17.05 10.12
N ILE A 99 6.84 16.09 10.06
CA ILE A 99 7.41 15.41 11.23
C ILE A 99 8.24 16.39 12.05
N LEU A 100 9.14 17.11 11.40
CA LEU A 100 10.03 18.05 12.08
C LEU A 100 9.27 19.25 12.64
N GLY A 101 8.21 19.71 11.96
CA GLY A 101 7.34 20.77 12.47
C GLY A 101 6.57 20.37 13.73
N VAL A 102 6.10 19.12 13.82
CA VAL A 102 5.48 18.60 15.05
C VAL A 102 6.54 18.35 16.13
N ALA A 103 7.71 17.82 15.79
CA ALA A 103 8.81 17.62 16.74
C ALA A 103 9.27 18.94 17.41
N ASP A 104 9.35 20.02 16.66
CA ASP A 104 9.68 21.36 17.16
C ASP A 104 8.61 21.85 18.17
N GLN A 105 7.31 21.69 17.84
CA GLN A 105 6.21 22.02 18.75
C GLN A 105 6.22 21.17 20.03
N LEU A 106 6.55 19.87 19.92
CA LEU A 106 6.66 18.99 21.07
C LEU A 106 7.71 19.48 22.07
N GLY A 107 8.85 20.02 21.58
CA GLY A 107 9.88 20.61 22.43
C GLY A 107 9.37 21.72 23.34
N ASP A 108 8.44 22.54 22.85
CA ASP A 108 7.83 23.61 23.65
C ASP A 108 6.75 23.13 24.63
N MET A 109 6.13 21.97 24.34
CA MET A 109 4.89 21.55 25.00
C MET A 109 5.08 20.45 26.06
N ILE A 110 6.13 19.62 25.92
CA ILE A 110 6.33 18.51 26.88
C ILE A 110 6.78 19.03 28.26
N THR A 111 6.11 18.56 29.31
CA THR A 111 6.36 19.00 30.68
C THR A 111 6.87 17.89 31.59
N ASP A 112 6.89 16.65 31.10
CA ASP A 112 7.41 15.47 31.77
C ASP A 112 7.98 14.50 30.74
N TYR A 113 8.63 13.43 31.19
CA TYR A 113 9.25 12.45 30.30
C TYR A 113 8.26 11.84 29.31
N LYS A 114 8.61 11.87 28.03
CA LYS A 114 7.84 11.29 26.93
C LYS A 114 8.71 10.36 26.07
N VAL A 115 8.10 9.31 25.53
CA VAL A 115 8.65 8.51 24.43
C VAL A 115 8.00 8.99 23.13
N ILE A 116 8.79 9.58 22.26
CA ILE A 116 8.35 10.08 20.95
C ILE A 116 8.69 9.01 19.91
N VAL A 117 7.72 8.54 19.15
CA VAL A 117 7.86 7.37 18.28
C VAL A 117 7.61 7.74 16.84
N ASP A 118 8.64 7.66 16.00
CA ASP A 118 8.50 7.74 14.56
C ASP A 118 7.86 6.46 14.03
N LYS A 119 6.57 6.55 13.68
CA LYS A 119 5.80 5.45 13.07
C LYS A 119 5.76 5.53 11.56
N SER A 120 5.89 6.73 11.01
CA SER A 120 5.98 6.97 9.58
C SER A 120 7.20 6.30 8.97
N THR A 121 7.11 5.94 7.67
CA THR A 121 8.28 5.49 6.91
C THR A 121 9.15 6.71 6.57
N VAL A 122 10.32 6.75 7.14
CA VAL A 122 11.23 7.91 7.09
C VAL A 122 12.65 7.51 6.66
N PRO A 123 13.41 8.39 5.98
CA PRO A 123 14.80 8.16 5.64
C PRO A 123 15.68 7.89 6.85
N VAL A 124 16.75 7.13 6.64
CA VAL A 124 17.76 6.83 7.67
C VAL A 124 18.35 8.12 8.24
N GLY A 125 18.41 8.22 9.57
CA GLY A 125 18.86 9.41 10.30
C GLY A 125 17.75 10.41 10.63
N THR A 126 16.48 10.07 10.41
CA THR A 126 15.35 10.93 10.77
C THR A 126 15.19 11.03 12.29
N ALA A 127 15.38 9.95 13.04
CA ALA A 127 15.33 9.99 14.50
C ALA A 127 16.31 11.03 15.09
N GLU A 128 17.52 11.14 14.54
CA GLU A 128 18.51 12.17 14.96
C GLU A 128 17.98 13.59 14.71
N LYS A 129 17.29 13.81 13.58
CA LYS A 129 16.68 15.11 13.25
C LYS A 129 15.52 15.44 14.17
N VAL A 130 14.69 14.44 14.52
CA VAL A 130 13.59 14.59 15.49
C VAL A 130 14.14 14.90 16.88
N ILE A 131 15.17 14.17 17.35
CA ILE A 131 15.86 14.48 18.61
C ILE A 131 16.35 15.93 18.62
N ALA A 132 17.03 16.37 17.55
CA ALA A 132 17.55 17.72 17.44
C ALA A 132 16.43 18.78 17.44
N ALA A 133 15.30 18.50 16.80
CA ALA A 133 14.16 19.42 16.77
C ALA A 133 13.49 19.58 18.14
N VAL A 134 13.19 18.47 18.82
CA VAL A 134 12.59 18.48 20.16
C VAL A 134 13.54 19.13 21.19
N ALA A 135 14.84 18.80 21.13
CA ALA A 135 15.85 19.29 22.09
C ALA A 135 16.10 20.80 22.04
N LYS A 136 15.67 21.50 20.97
CA LYS A 136 15.81 22.97 20.92
C LYS A 136 15.14 23.69 22.08
N ASN A 137 13.94 23.21 22.47
CA ASN A 137 13.08 23.90 23.42
C ASN A 137 12.70 23.01 24.62
N ALA A 138 12.93 21.69 24.55
CA ALA A 138 12.58 20.78 25.63
C ALA A 138 13.36 21.08 26.92
N THR A 139 12.63 21.19 28.04
CA THR A 139 13.17 21.40 29.38
C THR A 139 13.15 20.14 30.24
N VAL A 140 12.65 19.05 29.68
CA VAL A 140 12.52 17.74 30.36
C VAL A 140 13.16 16.66 29.51
N ASP A 141 13.45 15.51 30.14
CA ASP A 141 13.98 14.35 29.42
C ASP A 141 12.94 13.74 28.49
N PHE A 142 13.39 13.25 27.34
CA PHE A 142 12.60 12.51 26.38
C PHE A 142 13.48 11.49 25.64
N ASP A 143 12.85 10.49 25.06
CA ASP A 143 13.51 9.56 24.13
C ASP A 143 12.79 9.54 22.79
N VAL A 144 13.54 9.35 21.70
CA VAL A 144 12.98 9.12 20.35
C VAL A 144 13.20 7.67 19.97
N VAL A 145 12.19 7.08 19.36
CA VAL A 145 12.16 5.67 18.94
C VAL A 145 11.75 5.59 17.48
N SER A 146 12.47 4.85 16.68
CA SER A 146 12.04 4.46 15.32
C SER A 146 11.25 3.15 15.40
N ASN A 147 9.97 3.20 15.06
CA ASN A 147 9.09 2.03 15.08
C ASN A 147 8.35 1.90 13.75
N PRO A 148 9.05 1.49 12.68
CA PRO A 148 8.45 1.38 11.36
C PRO A 148 7.27 0.42 11.35
N GLU A 149 6.26 0.75 10.54
CA GLU A 149 5.10 -0.11 10.33
C GLU A 149 5.34 -1.10 9.18
N PHE A 150 4.66 -2.23 9.22
CA PHE A 150 4.66 -3.24 8.15
C PHE A 150 3.22 -3.64 7.79
N LEU A 151 2.32 -2.68 7.85
CA LEU A 151 0.90 -2.85 7.59
C LEU A 151 0.66 -2.96 6.08
N ARG A 152 -0.25 -3.84 5.71
CA ARG A 152 -0.74 -3.96 4.34
C ARG A 152 -2.14 -3.38 4.26
N GLU A 153 -2.37 -2.40 3.41
CA GLU A 153 -3.72 -1.91 3.13
C GLU A 153 -4.66 -3.08 2.81
N GLY A 154 -5.88 -3.07 3.33
CA GLY A 154 -6.82 -4.19 3.24
C GLY A 154 -6.61 -5.31 4.27
N PHE A 155 -5.50 -5.33 5.01
CA PHE A 155 -5.16 -6.30 6.06
C PHE A 155 -4.49 -5.65 7.27
N ALA A 156 -4.51 -4.32 7.36
CA ALA A 156 -3.71 -3.59 8.35
C ALA A 156 -4.16 -3.83 9.78
N VAL A 157 -5.45 -4.04 10.02
CA VAL A 157 -5.98 -4.39 11.35
C VAL A 157 -5.40 -5.73 11.81
N ASP A 158 -5.43 -6.74 10.95
CA ASP A 158 -4.90 -8.07 11.29
C ASP A 158 -3.38 -8.03 11.45
N ASP A 159 -2.67 -7.34 10.54
CA ASP A 159 -1.21 -7.17 10.61
C ASP A 159 -0.78 -6.44 11.89
N PHE A 160 -1.57 -5.48 12.38
CA PHE A 160 -1.28 -4.77 13.61
C PHE A 160 -1.56 -5.61 14.85
N LEU A 161 -2.71 -6.30 14.89
CA LEU A 161 -3.13 -7.11 16.04
C LEU A 161 -2.33 -8.41 16.18
N LYS A 162 -1.79 -8.93 15.05
CA LYS A 162 -1.02 -10.17 14.99
C LYS A 162 0.21 -10.01 14.09
N PRO A 163 1.16 -9.13 14.46
CA PRO A 163 2.30 -8.83 13.62
C PRO A 163 3.25 -10.01 13.50
N ASP A 164 3.83 -10.24 12.31
CA ASP A 164 4.93 -11.21 12.14
C ASP A 164 6.17 -10.84 12.99
N ARG A 165 6.40 -9.57 13.21
CA ARG A 165 7.42 -8.99 14.09
C ARG A 165 7.09 -7.53 14.40
N VAL A 166 7.66 -7.03 15.48
CA VAL A 166 7.71 -5.59 15.80
C VAL A 166 9.17 -5.16 15.81
N VAL A 167 9.52 -4.11 15.04
CA VAL A 167 10.86 -3.55 15.00
C VAL A 167 10.88 -2.25 15.81
N ILE A 168 11.84 -2.14 16.73
CA ILE A 168 11.99 -1.00 17.63
C ILE A 168 13.45 -0.56 17.60
N GLY A 169 13.70 0.63 17.05
CA GLY A 169 15.00 1.28 17.02
C GLY A 169 15.13 2.26 18.19
N THR A 170 15.96 1.96 19.14
CA THR A 170 16.30 2.87 20.24
C THR A 170 17.53 2.38 21.02
N ASN A 171 18.35 3.32 21.46
CA ASN A 171 19.49 3.09 22.37
C ASN A 171 19.13 3.31 23.85
N SER A 172 17.92 3.78 24.18
CA SER A 172 17.45 4.02 25.54
C SER A 172 16.82 2.77 26.15
N GLU A 173 17.36 2.25 27.25
CA GLU A 173 16.76 1.15 27.99
C GLU A 173 15.37 1.51 28.55
N LYS A 174 15.18 2.76 28.99
CA LYS A 174 13.89 3.24 29.48
C LYS A 174 12.82 3.22 28.40
N ALA A 175 13.15 3.68 27.18
CA ALA A 175 12.24 3.61 26.04
C ALA A 175 11.99 2.15 25.61
N ARG A 176 13.01 1.26 25.68
CA ARG A 176 12.84 -0.18 25.40
C ARG A 176 11.81 -0.83 26.33
N GLU A 177 11.89 -0.56 27.62
CA GLU A 177 10.94 -1.11 28.60
C GLU A 177 9.50 -0.65 28.30
N VAL A 178 9.31 0.65 28.03
CA VAL A 178 8.00 1.22 27.71
C VAL A 178 7.43 0.61 26.43
N MET A 179 8.22 0.52 25.37
CA MET A 179 7.80 -0.04 24.08
C MET A 179 7.57 -1.56 24.16
N ASN A 180 8.37 -2.28 24.93
CA ASN A 180 8.17 -3.70 25.17
C ASN A 180 6.84 -3.97 25.90
N GLU A 181 6.52 -3.19 26.93
CA GLU A 181 5.24 -3.30 27.63
C GLU A 181 4.06 -3.02 26.73
N LEU A 182 4.15 -1.98 25.89
CA LEU A 182 3.12 -1.60 24.93
C LEU A 182 2.83 -2.71 23.91
N TYR A 183 3.88 -3.33 23.33
CA TYR A 183 3.71 -4.32 22.27
C TYR A 183 3.54 -5.76 22.76
N LYS A 184 3.83 -6.07 24.01
CA LYS A 184 3.69 -7.41 24.59
C LYS A 184 2.33 -8.08 24.34
N PRO A 185 1.17 -7.38 24.38
CA PRO A 185 -0.13 -7.99 24.07
C PRO A 185 -0.25 -8.53 22.66
N PHE A 186 0.44 -7.94 21.67
CA PHE A 186 0.34 -8.25 20.26
C PHE A 186 1.21 -9.46 19.85
N VAL A 187 2.26 -9.77 20.62
CA VAL A 187 3.26 -10.80 20.31
C VAL A 187 3.13 -12.06 21.17
N ARG A 188 1.99 -12.27 21.81
CA ARG A 188 1.74 -13.42 22.72
C ARG A 188 1.87 -14.80 22.03
N GLN A 189 1.80 -14.84 20.70
CA GLN A 189 1.93 -16.08 19.93
C GLN A 189 3.40 -16.46 19.66
N GLY A 190 4.37 -15.73 20.22
CA GLY A 190 5.79 -16.02 20.08
C GLY A 190 6.49 -15.24 18.95
N ASN A 191 5.79 -14.32 18.29
CA ASN A 191 6.40 -13.42 17.32
C ASN A 191 7.36 -12.45 18.01
N PRO A 192 8.52 -12.09 17.42
CA PRO A 192 9.54 -11.34 18.11
C PRO A 192 9.25 -9.83 18.16
N ILE A 193 9.65 -9.18 19.26
CA ILE A 193 9.99 -7.77 19.29
C ILE A 193 11.51 -7.70 19.08
N ILE A 194 11.92 -7.03 18.01
CA ILE A 194 13.33 -6.95 17.61
C ILE A 194 13.82 -5.53 17.93
N PHE A 195 14.73 -5.44 18.91
CA PHE A 195 15.37 -4.20 19.28
C PHE A 195 16.68 -4.00 18.50
N MET A 196 16.89 -2.79 18.02
CA MET A 196 18.09 -2.37 17.30
C MET A 196 18.32 -0.87 17.50
N ASP A 197 19.37 -0.30 16.89
CA ASP A 197 19.54 1.16 16.84
C ASP A 197 18.52 1.79 15.86
N GLU A 198 18.32 3.09 15.96
CA GLU A 198 17.32 3.84 15.20
C GLU A 198 17.56 3.75 13.69
N LYS A 199 18.83 3.92 13.23
CA LYS A 199 19.18 3.87 11.80
C LYS A 199 18.92 2.50 11.19
N SER A 200 19.24 1.44 11.93
CA SER A 200 18.94 0.07 11.49
C SER A 200 17.44 -0.20 11.38
N ALA A 201 16.64 0.34 12.31
CA ALA A 201 15.18 0.21 12.27
C ALA A 201 14.58 0.95 11.08
N GLU A 202 15.00 2.20 10.83
CA GLU A 202 14.60 2.99 9.66
C GLU A 202 14.96 2.28 8.36
N LEU A 203 16.20 1.79 8.21
CA LEU A 203 16.65 1.07 7.02
C LEU A 203 15.88 -0.25 6.83
N THR A 204 15.52 -0.95 7.91
CA THR A 204 14.81 -2.24 7.84
C THR A 204 13.50 -2.12 7.06
N LYS A 205 12.76 -1.03 7.21
CA LYS A 205 11.51 -0.79 6.45
C LYS A 205 11.79 -0.67 4.95
N TYR A 206 12.73 0.18 4.57
CA TYR A 206 13.09 0.38 3.16
C TYR A 206 13.65 -0.89 2.52
N ALA A 207 14.53 -1.58 3.22
CA ALA A 207 15.12 -2.84 2.73
C ALA A 207 14.05 -3.91 2.53
N ALA A 208 13.11 -4.06 3.48
CA ALA A 208 12.02 -5.02 3.37
C ALA A 208 11.11 -4.72 2.16
N ASN A 209 10.67 -3.47 2.00
CA ASN A 209 9.78 -3.09 0.90
C ASN A 209 10.49 -3.20 -0.46
N SER A 210 11.76 -2.79 -0.55
CA SER A 210 12.56 -2.92 -1.78
C SER A 210 12.80 -4.39 -2.15
N PHE A 211 13.01 -5.27 -1.17
CA PHE A 211 13.16 -6.70 -1.43
C PHE A 211 11.85 -7.33 -1.93
N LEU A 212 10.71 -6.95 -1.35
CA LEU A 212 9.40 -7.43 -1.82
C LEU A 212 9.10 -6.93 -3.25
N ALA A 213 9.40 -5.67 -3.55
CA ALA A 213 9.31 -5.11 -4.90
C ALA A 213 10.22 -5.86 -5.89
N THR A 214 11.44 -6.19 -5.47
CA THR A 214 12.38 -7.00 -6.27
C THR A 214 11.82 -8.39 -6.58
N LYS A 215 11.22 -9.08 -5.61
CA LYS A 215 10.60 -10.40 -5.83
C LYS A 215 9.49 -10.35 -6.90
N ILE A 216 8.61 -9.36 -6.83
CA ILE A 216 7.55 -9.17 -7.82
C ILE A 216 8.15 -8.89 -9.20
N THR A 217 9.10 -7.96 -9.28
CA THR A 217 9.73 -7.55 -10.54
C THR A 217 10.51 -8.70 -11.16
N PHE A 218 11.27 -9.45 -10.38
CA PHE A 218 11.97 -10.66 -10.85
C PHE A 218 10.99 -11.67 -11.47
N MET A 219 9.85 -11.92 -10.81
CA MET A 219 8.84 -12.84 -11.36
C MET A 219 8.17 -12.31 -12.62
N ASN A 220 8.02 -10.99 -12.75
CA ASN A 220 7.53 -10.37 -13.98
C ASN A 220 8.50 -10.55 -15.15
N GLU A 221 9.81 -10.39 -14.92
CA GLU A 221 10.82 -10.68 -15.95
C GLU A 221 10.83 -12.16 -16.35
N ILE A 222 10.76 -13.08 -15.38
CA ILE A 222 10.64 -14.52 -15.66
C ILE A 222 9.35 -14.83 -16.43
N ALA A 223 8.25 -14.17 -16.11
CA ALA A 223 6.99 -14.33 -16.85
C ALA A 223 7.13 -13.89 -18.31
N ASN A 224 7.68 -12.72 -18.56
CA ASN A 224 7.92 -12.22 -19.91
C ASN A 224 8.85 -13.15 -20.69
N TYR A 225 9.88 -13.71 -20.06
CA TYR A 225 10.76 -14.68 -20.67
C TYR A 225 10.05 -16.01 -20.96
N CYS A 226 9.16 -16.49 -20.06
CA CYS A 226 8.34 -17.68 -20.29
C CYS A 226 7.50 -17.56 -21.57
N GLU A 227 6.90 -16.40 -21.84
CA GLU A 227 6.13 -16.17 -23.07
C GLU A 227 6.98 -16.35 -24.35
N LEU A 228 8.25 -15.95 -24.31
CA LEU A 228 9.15 -16.04 -25.47
C LEU A 228 9.61 -17.47 -25.75
N ILE A 229 9.78 -18.29 -24.70
CA ILE A 229 10.31 -19.66 -24.83
C ILE A 229 9.23 -20.75 -24.75
N GLY A 230 7.96 -20.37 -24.57
CA GLY A 230 6.84 -21.30 -24.44
C GLY A 230 6.78 -22.05 -23.11
N ALA A 231 7.37 -21.49 -22.03
CA ALA A 231 7.25 -22.02 -20.68
C ALA A 231 6.00 -21.47 -19.97
N ASP A 232 5.61 -22.08 -18.87
CA ASP A 232 4.51 -21.66 -18.00
C ASP A 232 5.04 -21.09 -16.70
N VAL A 233 4.79 -19.80 -16.45
CA VAL A 233 5.29 -19.10 -15.25
C VAL A 233 4.72 -19.64 -13.96
N ASP A 234 3.48 -20.16 -13.95
CA ASP A 234 2.89 -20.74 -12.74
C ASP A 234 3.59 -22.02 -12.32
N SER A 235 4.04 -22.80 -13.29
CA SER A 235 4.87 -23.99 -13.04
C SER A 235 6.25 -23.62 -12.53
N VAL A 236 6.90 -22.60 -13.11
CA VAL A 236 8.19 -22.07 -12.63
C VAL A 236 8.05 -21.54 -11.20
N ARG A 237 7.02 -20.71 -10.95
CA ARG A 237 6.71 -20.15 -9.63
C ARG A 237 6.53 -21.22 -8.56
N ARG A 238 5.76 -22.27 -8.87
CA ARG A 238 5.55 -23.40 -7.94
C ARG A 238 6.85 -24.15 -7.69
N GLY A 239 7.62 -24.42 -8.75
CA GLY A 239 8.89 -25.13 -8.64
C GLY A 239 9.88 -24.38 -7.73
N MET A 240 10.11 -23.09 -7.96
CA MET A 240 11.04 -22.31 -7.16
C MET A 240 10.51 -21.96 -5.77
N GLY A 241 9.21 -21.68 -5.66
CA GLY A 241 8.60 -21.21 -4.41
C GLY A 241 8.48 -22.28 -3.32
N THR A 242 8.59 -23.56 -3.65
CA THR A 242 8.63 -24.67 -2.69
C THR A 242 9.98 -24.77 -1.97
N ASP A 243 11.03 -24.13 -2.47
CA ASP A 243 12.29 -23.99 -1.74
C ASP A 243 12.09 -23.05 -0.55
N THR A 244 12.33 -23.54 0.68
CA THR A 244 12.14 -22.75 1.91
C THR A 244 13.03 -21.52 2.00
N ARG A 245 14.15 -21.48 1.28
CA ARG A 245 15.06 -20.33 1.18
C ARG A 245 14.46 -19.20 0.35
N ILE A 246 13.51 -19.49 -0.53
CA ILE A 246 12.82 -18.54 -1.43
C ILE A 246 11.44 -18.20 -0.88
N GLY A 247 10.63 -19.22 -0.57
CA GLY A 247 9.25 -19.09 -0.10
C GLY A 247 8.28 -18.68 -1.21
N ASN A 248 6.98 -18.92 -0.97
CA ASN A 248 5.94 -18.73 -1.98
C ASN A 248 5.40 -17.29 -2.11
N ARG A 249 5.62 -16.44 -1.10
CA ARG A 249 5.02 -15.10 -1.06
C ARG A 249 5.75 -14.12 -1.98
N PHE A 250 4.98 -13.23 -2.61
CA PHE A 250 5.49 -12.18 -3.53
C PHE A 250 6.14 -12.73 -4.82
N LEU A 251 5.75 -13.93 -5.24
CA LEU A 251 6.21 -14.55 -6.50
C LEU A 251 5.09 -14.61 -7.56
N PHE A 252 4.03 -13.81 -7.43
CA PHE A 252 2.93 -13.79 -8.40
C PHE A 252 3.21 -12.76 -9.48
N PRO A 253 3.36 -13.19 -10.75
CA PRO A 253 3.54 -12.27 -11.86
C PRO A 253 2.23 -11.54 -12.18
N GLY A 254 2.36 -10.37 -12.78
CA GLY A 254 1.24 -9.54 -13.19
C GLY A 254 1.71 -8.31 -13.96
N ILE A 255 0.89 -7.29 -13.97
CA ILE A 255 1.15 -6.03 -14.68
C ILE A 255 1.94 -4.99 -13.85
N GLY A 256 2.81 -5.44 -12.98
CA GLY A 256 3.61 -4.58 -12.11
C GLY A 256 2.96 -4.27 -10.77
N TYR A 257 3.73 -3.62 -9.90
CA TYR A 257 3.25 -3.15 -8.60
C TYR A 257 2.98 -1.63 -8.61
N GLY A 258 2.06 -1.22 -7.74
CA GLY A 258 1.71 0.16 -7.44
C GLY A 258 1.51 0.35 -5.94
N GLY A 259 0.61 1.26 -5.58
CA GLY A 259 0.28 1.62 -4.21
C GLY A 259 1.16 2.72 -3.63
N SER A 260 0.82 3.14 -2.44
CA SER A 260 1.46 4.25 -1.74
C SER A 260 2.85 3.94 -1.19
N CYS A 261 3.18 2.66 -0.99
CA CYS A 261 4.37 2.25 -0.25
C CYS A 261 5.53 1.88 -1.18
N PHE A 262 5.40 0.82 -2.00
CA PHE A 262 6.53 0.30 -2.77
C PHE A 262 7.17 1.33 -3.70
N PRO A 263 6.42 2.07 -4.56
CA PRO A 263 7.05 3.02 -5.45
C PRO A 263 7.81 4.12 -4.69
N LYS A 264 7.18 4.69 -3.67
CA LYS A 264 7.76 5.76 -2.85
C LYS A 264 9.00 5.29 -2.07
N ASP A 265 8.91 4.13 -1.41
CA ASP A 265 9.98 3.66 -0.52
C ASP A 265 11.21 3.20 -1.32
N VAL A 266 10.98 2.57 -2.47
CA VAL A 266 12.06 2.17 -3.39
C VAL A 266 12.79 3.41 -3.92
N GLN A 267 12.05 4.45 -4.36
CA GLN A 267 12.64 5.72 -4.81
C GLN A 267 13.43 6.42 -3.69
N ALA A 268 12.86 6.49 -2.49
CA ALA A 268 13.50 7.14 -1.34
C ALA A 268 14.79 6.42 -0.93
N LEU A 269 14.83 5.08 -1.00
CA LEU A 269 16.06 4.32 -0.73
C LEU A 269 17.16 4.63 -1.75
N VAL A 270 16.83 4.64 -3.04
CA VAL A 270 17.79 5.00 -4.10
C VAL A 270 18.30 6.42 -3.92
N LYS A 271 17.41 7.36 -3.61
CA LYS A 271 17.78 8.76 -3.36
C LYS A 271 18.74 8.88 -2.16
N SER A 272 18.41 8.23 -1.03
CA SER A 272 19.28 8.21 0.15
C SER A 272 20.66 7.63 -0.13
N GLY A 273 20.76 6.62 -1.00
CA GLY A 273 22.05 6.09 -1.45
C GLY A 273 22.87 7.14 -2.19
N LYS A 274 22.27 7.88 -3.12
CA LYS A 274 22.94 8.93 -3.89
C LYS A 274 23.46 10.08 -3.02
N GLU A 275 22.84 10.37 -1.89
CA GLU A 275 23.29 11.38 -0.93
C GLU A 275 24.62 11.02 -0.24
N VAL A 276 24.98 9.73 -0.25
CA VAL A 276 26.24 9.20 0.33
C VAL A 276 27.12 8.54 -0.73
N ASP A 277 26.95 8.92 -2.00
CA ASP A 277 27.70 8.40 -3.16
C ASP A 277 27.58 6.88 -3.35
N PHE A 278 26.43 6.30 -2.96
CA PHE A 278 26.14 4.88 -3.15
C PHE A 278 25.03 4.66 -4.17
N ASN A 279 25.28 3.83 -5.19
CA ASN A 279 24.31 3.47 -6.22
C ASN A 279 23.68 2.11 -5.93
N PHE A 280 22.36 2.08 -5.82
CA PHE A 280 21.58 0.86 -5.69
C PHE A 280 21.24 0.26 -7.07
N GLU A 281 22.20 -0.37 -7.74
CA GLU A 281 22.06 -0.89 -9.13
C GLU A 281 20.86 -1.84 -9.28
N ILE A 282 20.67 -2.78 -8.34
CA ILE A 282 19.55 -3.72 -8.37
C ILE A 282 18.22 -2.97 -8.24
N ILE A 283 18.13 -2.02 -7.33
CA ILE A 283 16.88 -1.31 -7.03
C ILE A 283 16.52 -0.34 -8.16
N ASP A 284 17.48 0.32 -8.77
CA ASP A 284 17.26 1.13 -9.98
C ASP A 284 16.69 0.26 -11.12
N SER A 285 17.27 -0.93 -11.35
CA SER A 285 16.76 -1.88 -12.34
C SER A 285 15.33 -2.35 -12.04
N VAL A 286 15.00 -2.55 -10.77
CA VAL A 286 13.63 -2.93 -10.33
C VAL A 286 12.61 -1.85 -10.71
N MET A 287 12.93 -0.58 -10.51
CA MET A 287 12.05 0.53 -10.88
C MET A 287 11.81 0.58 -12.39
N ASP A 288 12.86 0.47 -13.18
CA ASP A 288 12.79 0.52 -14.64
C ASP A 288 11.98 -0.65 -15.21
N VAL A 289 12.22 -1.86 -14.72
CA VAL A 289 11.47 -3.06 -15.14
C VAL A 289 9.99 -2.92 -14.75
N ASN A 290 9.70 -2.48 -13.53
CA ASN A 290 8.32 -2.29 -13.08
C ASN A 290 7.57 -1.23 -13.91
N HIS A 291 8.25 -0.16 -14.31
CA HIS A 291 7.65 0.86 -15.16
C HIS A 291 7.21 0.27 -16.52
N ARG A 292 8.09 -0.51 -17.17
CA ARG A 292 7.74 -1.21 -18.42
C ARG A 292 6.62 -2.22 -18.21
N GLN A 293 6.64 -2.94 -17.08
CA GLN A 293 5.64 -3.97 -16.79
C GLN A 293 4.22 -3.40 -16.67
N LYS A 294 4.05 -2.18 -16.18
CA LYS A 294 2.75 -1.51 -16.10
C LYS A 294 2.09 -1.31 -17.47
N LEU A 295 2.86 -1.30 -18.55
CA LEU A 295 2.37 -1.09 -19.92
C LEU A 295 2.11 -2.40 -20.67
N THR A 296 2.60 -3.54 -20.18
CA THR A 296 2.58 -4.82 -20.88
C THR A 296 1.17 -5.24 -21.35
N LEU A 297 0.13 -5.03 -20.54
CA LEU A 297 -1.22 -5.42 -20.95
C LEU A 297 -1.77 -4.51 -22.07
N ALA A 298 -1.47 -3.23 -22.04
CA ALA A 298 -1.83 -2.31 -23.12
C ALA A 298 -1.11 -2.66 -24.43
N GLU A 299 0.15 -3.08 -24.35
CA GLU A 299 0.90 -3.55 -25.53
C GLU A 299 0.28 -4.82 -26.12
N LYS A 300 -0.18 -5.76 -25.28
CA LYS A 300 -0.90 -6.97 -25.74
C LYS A 300 -2.20 -6.63 -26.46
N VAL A 301 -2.98 -5.66 -25.93
CA VAL A 301 -4.20 -5.16 -26.59
C VAL A 301 -3.89 -4.54 -27.93
N LYS A 302 -2.89 -3.66 -28.03
CA LYS A 302 -2.44 -3.05 -29.29
C LYS A 302 -1.93 -4.09 -30.29
N LYS A 303 -1.22 -5.10 -29.83
CA LYS A 303 -0.77 -6.20 -30.68
C LYS A 303 -1.91 -7.01 -31.30
N TYR A 304 -3.02 -7.16 -30.57
CA TYR A 304 -4.20 -7.89 -31.05
C TYR A 304 -5.07 -7.06 -31.99
N PHE A 305 -5.41 -5.82 -31.62
CA PHE A 305 -6.33 -4.97 -32.39
C PHE A 305 -5.65 -4.02 -33.40
N GLY A 306 -4.34 -3.80 -33.28
CA GLY A 306 -3.58 -2.76 -33.99
C GLY A 306 -3.29 -1.55 -33.12
N GLU A 307 -2.40 -0.68 -33.58
CA GLU A 307 -1.98 0.54 -32.84
C GLU A 307 -3.10 1.59 -32.74
N ASP A 308 -4.00 1.66 -33.73
CA ASP A 308 -5.18 2.53 -33.72
C ASP A 308 -6.37 1.75 -33.12
N LEU A 309 -6.82 2.16 -31.96
CA LEU A 309 -7.97 1.57 -31.27
C LEU A 309 -9.26 2.38 -31.41
N SER A 310 -9.31 3.30 -32.37
CA SER A 310 -10.51 4.09 -32.67
C SER A 310 -11.72 3.21 -32.92
N GLY A 311 -12.83 3.46 -32.19
CA GLY A 311 -14.06 2.67 -32.26
C GLY A 311 -14.02 1.33 -31.53
N LYS A 312 -12.94 1.02 -30.79
CA LYS A 312 -12.88 -0.12 -29.87
C LYS A 312 -13.37 0.27 -28.48
N LYS A 313 -14.29 -0.52 -27.95
CA LYS A 313 -14.81 -0.38 -26.60
C LYS A 313 -14.20 -1.47 -25.72
N LEU A 314 -13.50 -1.08 -24.68
CA LEU A 314 -12.80 -1.99 -23.78
C LEU A 314 -13.44 -1.95 -22.39
N ALA A 315 -13.79 -3.10 -21.85
CA ALA A 315 -14.18 -3.23 -20.45
C ALA A 315 -12.94 -3.36 -19.57
N LEU A 316 -12.86 -2.62 -18.48
CA LEU A 316 -11.75 -2.69 -17.54
C LEU A 316 -12.25 -3.07 -16.15
N TRP A 317 -11.84 -4.22 -15.66
CA TRP A 317 -12.11 -4.70 -14.30
C TRP A 317 -10.92 -4.47 -13.38
N GLY A 318 -11.14 -3.63 -12.37
CA GLY A 318 -10.14 -3.27 -11.38
C GLY A 318 -9.40 -1.97 -11.74
N LEU A 319 -9.38 -1.07 -10.77
CA LEU A 319 -8.74 0.25 -10.85
C LEU A 319 -7.75 0.48 -9.71
N ALA A 320 -8.03 -0.09 -8.52
CA ALA A 320 -7.10 -0.09 -7.41
C ALA A 320 -5.83 -0.90 -7.73
N PHE A 321 -4.71 -0.58 -7.11
CA PHE A 321 -3.44 -1.28 -7.35
C PHE A 321 -3.46 -2.76 -6.90
N LYS A 322 -4.37 -3.12 -5.98
CA LYS A 322 -4.65 -4.47 -5.50
C LYS A 322 -6.09 -4.56 -4.95
N PRO A 323 -6.65 -5.75 -4.66
CA PRO A 323 -7.94 -5.86 -4.00
C PRO A 323 -7.94 -5.36 -2.56
N ASP A 324 -9.14 -5.15 -2.01
CA ASP A 324 -9.41 -4.76 -0.63
C ASP A 324 -8.84 -3.38 -0.23
N THR A 325 -8.71 -2.46 -1.21
CA THR A 325 -8.34 -1.06 -1.01
C THR A 325 -8.94 -0.18 -2.10
N ASP A 326 -9.09 1.10 -1.82
CA ASP A 326 -9.46 2.15 -2.77
C ASP A 326 -8.26 2.93 -3.30
N ASP A 327 -7.02 2.53 -2.92
CA ASP A 327 -5.79 3.21 -3.31
C ASP A 327 -5.44 3.00 -4.79
N ILE A 328 -5.35 4.11 -5.52
CA ILE A 328 -5.05 4.14 -6.96
C ILE A 328 -3.65 4.66 -7.27
N ARG A 329 -2.88 5.05 -6.25
CA ARG A 329 -1.55 5.63 -6.44
C ARG A 329 -0.64 4.63 -7.15
N GLU A 330 -0.02 5.08 -8.24
CA GLU A 330 0.84 4.22 -9.06
C GLU A 330 0.17 2.91 -9.55
N ALA A 331 -1.16 2.83 -9.54
CA ALA A 331 -1.89 1.65 -10.00
C ALA A 331 -1.66 1.41 -11.50
N PRO A 332 -1.27 0.19 -11.92
CA PRO A 332 -1.06 -0.14 -13.34
C PRO A 332 -2.27 0.17 -14.24
N ALA A 333 -3.49 0.08 -13.70
CA ALA A 333 -4.71 0.42 -14.42
C ALA A 333 -4.71 1.85 -14.96
N LEU A 334 -4.16 2.83 -14.21
CA LEU A 334 -4.11 4.23 -14.66
C LEU A 334 -3.18 4.42 -15.86
N TYR A 335 -2.05 3.72 -15.88
CA TYR A 335 -1.11 3.73 -17.02
C TYR A 335 -1.75 3.10 -18.26
N MET A 336 -2.48 2.00 -18.08
CA MET A 336 -3.22 1.36 -19.18
C MET A 336 -4.33 2.26 -19.75
N ILE A 337 -5.08 2.94 -18.88
CA ILE A 337 -6.11 3.90 -19.30
C ILE A 337 -5.48 4.98 -20.19
N ASP A 338 -4.37 5.58 -19.76
CA ASP A 338 -3.70 6.63 -20.51
C ASP A 338 -3.21 6.14 -21.89
N GLU A 339 -2.57 4.97 -21.95
CA GLU A 339 -2.07 4.41 -23.18
C GLU A 339 -3.17 3.99 -24.16
N LEU A 340 -4.24 3.37 -23.67
CA LEU A 340 -5.31 2.86 -24.53
C LEU A 340 -6.25 3.97 -25.00
N THR A 341 -6.56 4.96 -24.15
CA THR A 341 -7.36 6.12 -24.54
C THR A 341 -6.59 7.02 -25.52
N LYS A 342 -5.27 7.18 -25.33
CA LYS A 342 -4.41 7.87 -26.31
C LYS A 342 -4.40 7.18 -27.68
N ALA A 343 -4.53 5.85 -27.70
CA ALA A 343 -4.67 5.07 -28.94
C ALA A 343 -6.09 5.11 -29.54
N GLY A 344 -7.05 5.80 -28.92
CA GLY A 344 -8.41 6.00 -29.41
C GLY A 344 -9.47 5.04 -28.83
N ALA A 345 -9.12 4.18 -27.87
CA ALA A 345 -10.09 3.27 -27.25
C ALA A 345 -11.08 4.00 -26.32
N GLU A 346 -12.34 3.54 -26.34
CA GLU A 346 -13.33 3.86 -25.33
C GLU A 346 -13.24 2.84 -24.18
N ILE A 347 -13.10 3.30 -22.93
CA ILE A 347 -12.99 2.42 -21.77
C ILE A 347 -14.22 2.58 -20.87
N CYS A 348 -14.83 1.45 -20.50
CA CYS A 348 -15.83 1.37 -19.44
C CYS A 348 -15.26 0.55 -18.29
N ALA A 349 -15.08 1.17 -17.13
CA ALA A 349 -14.42 0.55 -15.99
C ALA A 349 -15.39 0.21 -14.85
N PHE A 350 -15.05 -0.84 -14.11
CA PHE A 350 -15.66 -1.16 -12.83
C PHE A 350 -14.61 -1.58 -11.82
N ASP A 351 -14.70 -1.00 -10.62
CA ASP A 351 -13.95 -1.39 -9.43
C ASP A 351 -14.89 -1.30 -8.22
N PRO A 352 -14.85 -2.24 -7.27
CA PRO A 352 -15.71 -2.20 -6.09
C PRO A 352 -15.58 -0.94 -5.22
N GLU A 353 -14.35 -0.38 -5.10
CA GLU A 353 -14.05 0.71 -4.16
C GLU A 353 -13.37 1.93 -4.82
N ALA A 354 -12.52 1.74 -5.82
CA ALA A 354 -11.63 2.79 -6.31
C ALA A 354 -12.23 3.75 -7.35
N MET A 355 -13.45 3.49 -7.85
CA MET A 355 -14.05 4.34 -8.90
C MET A 355 -14.16 5.81 -8.52
N PRO A 356 -14.56 6.22 -7.29
CA PRO A 356 -14.60 7.62 -6.91
C PRO A 356 -13.24 8.32 -7.04
N ASN A 357 -12.18 7.66 -6.54
CA ASN A 357 -10.82 8.20 -6.57
C ASN A 357 -10.29 8.33 -8.00
N VAL A 358 -10.57 7.34 -8.86
CA VAL A 358 -10.20 7.42 -10.29
C VAL A 358 -10.97 8.52 -11.00
N LYS A 359 -12.24 8.74 -10.68
CA LYS A 359 -13.04 9.80 -11.27
C LYS A 359 -12.52 11.20 -10.92
N GLU A 360 -11.98 11.39 -9.73
CA GLU A 360 -11.33 12.66 -9.36
C GLU A 360 -10.09 12.94 -10.21
N VAL A 361 -9.32 11.91 -10.58
CA VAL A 361 -8.06 12.04 -11.34
C VAL A 361 -8.27 12.02 -12.85
N LYS A 362 -9.14 11.13 -13.36
CA LYS A 362 -9.36 10.90 -14.81
C LYS A 362 -10.63 11.57 -15.33
N GLY A 363 -11.52 12.03 -14.46
CA GLY A 363 -12.80 12.67 -14.87
C GLY A 363 -13.61 11.75 -15.77
N ASP A 364 -14.07 12.30 -16.90
CA ASP A 364 -14.89 11.63 -17.88
C ASP A 364 -14.09 11.08 -19.09
N VAL A 365 -12.76 10.93 -18.95
CA VAL A 365 -11.91 10.28 -19.98
C VAL A 365 -12.32 8.82 -20.20
N ILE A 366 -12.84 8.19 -19.16
CA ILE A 366 -13.44 6.85 -19.20
C ILE A 366 -14.85 6.91 -18.62
N SER A 367 -15.67 5.90 -18.92
CA SER A 367 -16.97 5.70 -18.28
C SER A 367 -16.88 4.71 -17.12
N TYR A 368 -17.84 4.81 -16.18
CA TYR A 368 -17.87 4.00 -14.96
C TYR A 368 -19.17 3.23 -14.89
N ALA A 369 -19.07 1.91 -14.75
CA ALA A 369 -20.22 1.02 -14.65
C ALA A 369 -20.67 0.83 -13.20
N LYS A 370 -21.93 0.46 -12.98
CA LYS A 370 -22.50 0.17 -11.64
C LYS A 370 -22.08 -1.20 -11.11
N ASN A 371 -21.73 -2.11 -12.01
CA ASN A 371 -21.27 -3.45 -11.69
C ASN A 371 -20.39 -3.99 -12.82
N GLN A 372 -19.71 -5.10 -12.56
CA GLN A 372 -18.78 -5.72 -13.50
C GLN A 372 -19.41 -6.13 -14.85
N TYR A 373 -20.67 -6.49 -14.87
CA TYR A 373 -21.34 -6.95 -16.12
C TYR A 373 -21.81 -5.77 -16.99
N GLU A 374 -22.23 -4.65 -16.39
CA GLU A 374 -22.55 -3.42 -17.13
C GLU A 374 -21.32 -2.87 -17.85
N ALA A 375 -20.13 -3.02 -17.28
CA ALA A 375 -18.89 -2.62 -17.95
C ALA A 375 -18.64 -3.38 -19.26
N LEU A 376 -19.19 -4.59 -19.42
CA LEU A 376 -19.02 -5.45 -20.58
C LEU A 376 -19.96 -5.13 -21.74
N GLU A 377 -20.97 -4.29 -21.54
CA GLU A 377 -21.98 -4.02 -22.57
C GLU A 377 -21.34 -3.50 -23.85
N ASP A 378 -21.49 -4.28 -24.94
CA ASP A 378 -20.89 -4.01 -26.27
C ASP A 378 -19.35 -3.85 -26.25
N ALA A 379 -18.64 -4.47 -25.30
CA ALA A 379 -17.20 -4.46 -25.26
C ALA A 379 -16.55 -5.36 -26.31
N ASP A 380 -15.51 -4.88 -26.96
CA ASP A 380 -14.69 -5.66 -27.90
C ASP A 380 -13.72 -6.59 -27.14
N ALA A 381 -13.30 -6.21 -25.93
CA ALA A 381 -12.47 -7.04 -25.03
C ALA A 381 -12.70 -6.70 -23.56
N LEU A 382 -12.40 -7.67 -22.68
CA LEU A 382 -12.28 -7.49 -21.23
C LEU A 382 -10.81 -7.44 -20.83
N LEU A 383 -10.44 -6.41 -20.07
CA LEU A 383 -9.14 -6.25 -19.43
C LEU A 383 -9.30 -6.42 -17.91
N ILE A 384 -8.40 -7.19 -17.29
CA ILE A 384 -8.40 -7.40 -15.83
C ILE A 384 -7.11 -6.85 -15.26
N ALA A 385 -7.22 -5.77 -14.46
CA ALA A 385 -6.07 -5.10 -13.86
C ALA A 385 -5.90 -5.38 -12.36
N THR A 386 -6.97 -5.77 -11.66
CA THR A 386 -6.93 -6.05 -10.22
C THR A 386 -7.69 -7.35 -9.93
N GLU A 387 -7.13 -8.20 -9.07
CA GLU A 387 -7.66 -9.53 -8.76
C GLU A 387 -8.73 -9.55 -7.66
N TRP A 388 -9.72 -8.63 -7.71
CA TRP A 388 -10.84 -8.63 -6.78
C TRP A 388 -11.56 -9.98 -6.72
N SER A 389 -12.05 -10.36 -5.55
CA SER A 389 -12.75 -11.64 -5.35
C SER A 389 -13.96 -11.81 -6.29
N VAL A 390 -14.67 -10.72 -6.58
CA VAL A 390 -15.84 -10.71 -7.49
C VAL A 390 -15.49 -11.02 -8.94
N PHE A 391 -14.22 -10.87 -9.35
CA PHE A 391 -13.76 -11.17 -10.70
C PHE A 391 -13.22 -12.60 -10.86
N ARG A 392 -12.96 -13.33 -9.74
CA ARG A 392 -12.37 -14.68 -9.78
C ARG A 392 -13.32 -15.75 -10.32
N THR A 393 -14.59 -15.62 -10.01
CA THR A 393 -15.63 -16.60 -10.41
C THR A 393 -16.85 -15.86 -10.98
N PRO A 394 -16.71 -15.17 -12.11
CA PRO A 394 -17.81 -14.45 -12.72
C PRO A 394 -18.84 -15.43 -13.31
N ASP A 395 -20.05 -14.96 -13.48
CA ASP A 395 -21.04 -15.62 -14.32
C ASP A 395 -20.65 -15.46 -15.79
N PHE A 396 -19.97 -16.47 -16.34
CA PHE A 396 -19.48 -16.43 -17.73
C PHE A 396 -20.60 -16.32 -18.78
N GLU A 397 -21.85 -16.76 -18.48
CA GLU A 397 -22.97 -16.53 -19.40
C GLU A 397 -23.28 -15.03 -19.53
N LYS A 398 -23.18 -14.27 -18.44
CA LYS A 398 -23.35 -12.82 -18.46
C LYS A 398 -22.17 -12.14 -19.15
N VAL A 399 -20.93 -12.62 -18.92
CA VAL A 399 -19.76 -12.12 -19.62
C VAL A 399 -19.91 -12.27 -21.11
N GLU A 400 -20.28 -13.48 -21.58
CA GLU A 400 -20.46 -13.80 -23.00
C GLU A 400 -21.60 -13.00 -23.66
N LYS A 401 -22.68 -12.74 -22.93
CA LYS A 401 -23.80 -11.93 -23.43
C LYS A 401 -23.50 -10.44 -23.53
N GLY A 402 -22.64 -9.92 -22.66
CA GLY A 402 -22.27 -8.50 -22.64
C GLY A 402 -21.27 -8.11 -23.72
N MET A 403 -20.35 -9.00 -24.06
CA MET A 403 -19.27 -8.76 -24.99
C MET A 403 -19.65 -9.03 -26.45
N LYS A 404 -19.05 -8.28 -27.38
CA LYS A 404 -19.16 -8.59 -28.84
C LYS A 404 -18.40 -9.85 -29.22
N GLU A 405 -17.21 -10.02 -28.66
CA GLU A 405 -16.30 -11.14 -28.92
C GLU A 405 -15.76 -11.68 -27.60
N LYS A 406 -15.40 -12.96 -27.57
CA LYS A 406 -14.83 -13.62 -26.40
C LYS A 406 -13.33 -13.35 -26.28
N VAL A 407 -12.94 -12.11 -26.04
CA VAL A 407 -11.55 -11.66 -25.94
C VAL A 407 -11.23 -11.15 -24.54
N VAL A 408 -10.25 -11.75 -23.87
CA VAL A 408 -9.86 -11.39 -22.50
C VAL A 408 -8.36 -11.21 -22.40
N PHE A 409 -7.94 -10.07 -21.85
CA PHE A 409 -6.56 -9.76 -21.46
C PHE A 409 -6.49 -9.72 -19.94
N ASP A 410 -5.82 -10.70 -19.34
CA ASP A 410 -5.80 -10.89 -17.89
C ASP A 410 -4.42 -10.55 -17.31
N GLY A 411 -4.31 -9.39 -16.71
CA GLY A 411 -3.10 -8.90 -16.04
C GLY A 411 -2.79 -9.55 -14.69
N ARG A 412 -3.66 -10.46 -14.20
CA ARG A 412 -3.56 -11.06 -12.87
C ARG A 412 -3.64 -12.59 -12.86
N ASN A 413 -3.71 -13.20 -14.05
CA ASN A 413 -3.74 -14.66 -14.21
C ASN A 413 -4.88 -15.34 -13.43
N LEU A 414 -6.08 -14.78 -13.47
CA LEU A 414 -7.21 -15.25 -12.66
C LEU A 414 -7.78 -16.58 -13.14
N TYR A 415 -7.79 -16.81 -14.48
CA TYR A 415 -8.51 -17.94 -15.06
C TYR A 415 -7.57 -19.05 -15.53
N ASP A 416 -8.08 -20.28 -15.46
CA ASP A 416 -7.38 -21.46 -15.97
C ASP A 416 -7.39 -21.48 -17.50
N LEU A 417 -6.25 -21.79 -18.13
CA LEU A 417 -6.09 -21.79 -19.58
C LEU A 417 -7.02 -22.79 -20.26
N LYS A 418 -7.16 -24.01 -19.69
CA LYS A 418 -8.01 -25.06 -20.27
C LYS A 418 -9.48 -24.72 -20.20
N ASP A 419 -9.92 -24.02 -19.14
CA ASP A 419 -11.31 -23.58 -19.00
C ASP A 419 -11.63 -22.47 -19.98
N MET A 420 -10.69 -21.55 -20.24
CA MET A 420 -10.86 -20.51 -21.23
C MET A 420 -10.88 -21.08 -22.66
N GLU A 421 -10.05 -22.08 -22.95
CA GLU A 421 -10.03 -22.81 -24.22
C GLU A 421 -11.37 -23.52 -24.47
N LYS A 422 -11.89 -24.28 -23.47
CA LYS A 422 -13.18 -24.96 -23.58
C LYS A 422 -14.36 -24.03 -23.83
N ARG A 423 -14.28 -22.78 -23.32
CA ARG A 423 -15.30 -21.75 -23.52
C ARG A 423 -15.15 -21.02 -24.85
N GLY A 424 -14.04 -21.26 -25.59
CA GLY A 424 -13.75 -20.63 -26.87
C GLY A 424 -13.36 -19.15 -26.74
N TYR A 425 -12.62 -18.79 -25.70
CA TYR A 425 -12.07 -17.44 -25.56
C TYR A 425 -10.72 -17.31 -26.25
N TYR A 426 -10.49 -16.17 -26.87
CA TYR A 426 -9.13 -15.67 -26.95
C TYR A 426 -8.75 -15.16 -25.56
N TYR A 427 -7.75 -15.77 -24.96
CA TYR A 427 -7.32 -15.41 -23.62
C TYR A 427 -5.81 -15.25 -23.55
N GLU A 428 -5.37 -14.04 -23.26
CA GLU A 428 -3.96 -13.71 -23.12
C GLU A 428 -3.71 -13.17 -21.70
N SER A 429 -2.70 -13.73 -21.04
CA SER A 429 -2.36 -13.41 -19.65
C SER A 429 -0.85 -13.18 -19.53
N ILE A 430 -0.32 -13.16 -18.32
CA ILE A 430 1.09 -12.83 -18.07
C ILE A 430 1.91 -14.12 -17.86
N GLY A 431 2.92 -14.34 -18.72
CA GLY A 431 3.88 -15.45 -18.58
C GLY A 431 3.31 -16.83 -18.88
N ARG A 432 2.21 -16.92 -19.65
CA ARG A 432 1.55 -18.15 -20.03
C ARG A 432 1.25 -18.18 -21.54
N LEU A 433 1.03 -19.35 -22.09
CA LEU A 433 0.64 -19.47 -23.50
C LEU A 433 -0.72 -18.82 -23.74
N THR A 434 -0.83 -18.12 -24.86
CA THR A 434 -2.11 -17.54 -25.33
C THR A 434 -3.06 -18.64 -25.78
N VAL A 435 -4.28 -18.64 -25.29
CA VAL A 435 -5.39 -19.45 -25.78
C VAL A 435 -6.01 -18.73 -26.97
N LYS A 436 -6.25 -19.49 -28.07
CA LYS A 436 -6.79 -18.93 -29.33
C LYS A 436 -8.04 -19.66 -29.75
#